data_ab7550d14780bf0b2b3430ad87955227
#
_entry.id   ab7550d14780bf0b2b3430ad87955227
#
_cell.length_a   1.000
_cell.length_b   1.000
_cell.length_c   1.000
_cell.angle_alpha   90.00
_cell.angle_beta   90.00
_cell.angle_gamma   90.00
#
_symmetry.space_group_name_H-M   'P 1'
#
loop_
_entity.id
_entity.type
_entity.pdbx_description
1 polymer ?
#
loop_
_entity_poly.entity_id
_entity_poly.type
_entity_poly.pdbx_seq_one_letter_code
_entity_poly.pdbx_strand_id
1 'polypeptide(L)'
;MNILHISNGFIDSKVHSNLTKALDDLGVEQTVYCPVREEQLLGKNQFEGKNIAFVYSYCIKQWYKYVYQLKRWMLYRDMKSKVDIQGFDMIHAATMFSDGGLALKAHKEYGTPYIVAVRNTDINLYIRKLKHTHRVGREIALNASKIVFISRGEMKEFAESEFAKPIYDSIKDKMVFQPNGIERYWHEHISHEQHSGHDILYVGDYTPNKNVGRLIEAILQLRRENGFGDVRLIIVGGEKIGTAWKTDINLKQLIADNPDAVKAMGRIYDKDKLSEVMHDCALFAMPSIHETFGLVYLEALSQNLPVIYSKGQGIDGLFDSSVGGGVNPLSVESIKEAIRRVLRNPQAYSNAGVVFSDFDWALIANKYIELYRPVS
;
A
#
# COMPACT_ATOMS: atom_id res chain seq x y z
N MET A 1 -10.89 -8.13 24.22
CA MET A 1 -10.07 -7.01 23.71
C MET A 1 -10.93 -6.21 22.77
N ASN A 2 -11.09 -4.92 23.05
CA ASN A 2 -11.94 -4.02 22.29
C ASN A 2 -11.09 -2.91 21.63
N ILE A 3 -11.12 -2.82 20.30
CA ILE A 3 -10.20 -1.96 19.50
C ILE A 3 -11.00 -0.87 18.78
N LEU A 4 -10.57 0.38 18.93
CA LEU A 4 -11.04 1.47 18.10
C LEU A 4 -10.09 1.69 16.92
N HIS A 5 -10.55 1.39 15.71
CA HIS A 5 -9.85 1.75 14.49
C HIS A 5 -10.24 3.15 14.05
N ILE A 6 -9.26 4.04 13.92
CA ILE A 6 -9.45 5.36 13.31
C ILE A 6 -8.84 5.31 11.92
N SER A 7 -9.67 5.36 10.89
CA SER A 7 -9.21 5.19 9.51
C SER A 7 -9.97 6.07 8.52
N ASN A 8 -9.40 7.21 8.17
CA ASN A 8 -9.93 8.08 7.11
C ASN A 8 -9.70 7.49 5.70
N GLY A 9 -8.80 6.53 5.56
CA GLY A 9 -8.49 5.81 4.33
C GLY A 9 -9.22 4.48 4.18
N PHE A 10 -10.14 4.13 5.08
CA PHE A 10 -10.88 2.86 5.00
C PHE A 10 -11.64 2.70 3.68
N ILE A 11 -12.14 3.81 3.15
CA ILE A 11 -12.85 3.88 1.87
C ILE A 11 -11.95 3.76 0.63
N ASP A 12 -10.64 3.98 0.77
CA ASP A 12 -9.72 4.09 -0.37
C ASP A 12 -9.12 2.75 -0.79
N SER A 13 -9.03 1.79 0.15
CA SER A 13 -8.39 0.49 -0.06
C SER A 13 -9.05 -0.62 0.77
N LYS A 14 -9.11 -1.82 0.22
CA LYS A 14 -9.56 -3.02 0.95
C LYS A 14 -8.60 -3.50 2.04
N VAL A 15 -7.37 -2.99 2.10
CA VAL A 15 -6.35 -3.40 3.08
C VAL A 15 -6.87 -3.31 4.52
N HIS A 16 -7.48 -2.17 4.89
CA HIS A 16 -8.04 -1.99 6.23
C HIS A 16 -9.26 -2.88 6.47
N SER A 17 -10.11 -3.05 5.46
CA SER A 17 -11.27 -3.94 5.53
C SER A 17 -10.83 -5.40 5.70
N ASN A 18 -9.79 -5.85 4.99
CA ASN A 18 -9.26 -7.20 5.12
C ASN A 18 -8.65 -7.46 6.49
N LEU A 19 -7.89 -6.49 7.04
CA LEU A 19 -7.36 -6.60 8.39
C LEU A 19 -8.47 -6.70 9.44
N THR A 20 -9.45 -5.79 9.39
CA THR A 20 -10.55 -5.77 10.37
C THR A 20 -11.44 -7.01 10.24
N LYS A 21 -11.61 -7.55 9.02
CA LYS A 21 -12.31 -8.80 8.81
C LYS A 21 -11.57 -9.99 9.45
N ALA A 22 -10.25 -10.07 9.25
CA ALA A 22 -9.45 -11.12 9.85
C ALA A 22 -9.42 -11.05 11.40
N LEU A 23 -9.45 -9.84 11.97
CA LEU A 23 -9.59 -9.63 13.40
C LEU A 23 -11.00 -10.03 13.92
N ASP A 24 -12.06 -9.74 13.14
CA ASP A 24 -13.43 -10.17 13.47
C ASP A 24 -13.56 -11.71 13.48
N ASP A 25 -12.94 -12.38 12.49
CA ASP A 25 -12.89 -13.85 12.41
C ASP A 25 -12.16 -14.47 13.63
N LEU A 26 -11.25 -13.73 14.27
CA LEU A 26 -10.54 -14.11 15.50
C LEU A 26 -11.29 -13.70 16.79
N GLY A 27 -12.47 -13.11 16.67
CA GLY A 27 -13.31 -12.72 17.82
C GLY A 27 -12.86 -11.44 18.53
N VAL A 28 -12.08 -10.58 17.87
CA VAL A 28 -11.69 -9.27 18.42
C VAL A 28 -12.85 -8.30 18.28
N GLU A 29 -13.29 -7.69 19.38
CA GLU A 29 -14.30 -6.65 19.37
C GLU A 29 -13.71 -5.36 18.74
N GLN A 30 -14.43 -4.75 17.81
CA GLN A 30 -13.90 -3.63 17.03
C GLN A 30 -14.96 -2.56 16.76
N THR A 31 -14.53 -1.31 16.76
CA THR A 31 -15.29 -0.20 16.18
C THR A 31 -14.41 0.53 15.17
N VAL A 32 -14.90 0.71 13.96
CA VAL A 32 -14.21 1.47 12.91
C VAL A 32 -14.84 2.86 12.78
N TYR A 33 -14.13 3.89 13.22
CA TYR A 33 -14.51 5.27 12.94
C TYR A 33 -13.88 5.71 11.61
N CYS A 34 -14.74 5.99 10.64
CA CYS A 34 -14.35 6.37 9.28
C CYS A 34 -14.95 7.74 8.88
N PRO A 35 -14.21 8.86 9.05
CA PRO A 35 -14.64 10.15 8.57
C PRO A 35 -14.50 10.23 7.04
N VAL A 36 -15.55 10.66 6.34
CA VAL A 36 -15.59 10.76 4.89
C VAL A 36 -15.83 12.18 4.41
N ARG A 37 -15.44 12.45 3.16
CA ARG A 37 -15.54 13.79 2.51
C ARG A 37 -16.76 13.92 1.59
N GLU A 38 -17.40 12.82 1.25
CA GLU A 38 -18.56 12.76 0.36
C GLU A 38 -19.56 11.75 0.91
N GLU A 39 -20.84 12.07 0.83
CA GLU A 39 -21.91 11.25 1.38
C GLU A 39 -22.00 9.88 0.69
N GLN A 40 -21.75 9.83 -0.61
CA GLN A 40 -21.74 8.59 -1.40
C GLN A 40 -20.65 7.59 -0.99
N LEU A 41 -19.73 8.00 -0.12
CA LEU A 41 -18.66 7.13 0.40
C LEU A 41 -19.03 6.48 1.74
N LEU A 42 -20.20 6.78 2.30
CA LEU A 42 -20.71 6.12 3.49
C LEU A 42 -20.92 4.63 3.22
N GLY A 43 -20.44 3.79 4.12
CA GLY A 43 -20.53 2.34 4.01
C GLY A 43 -19.55 1.68 3.02
N LYS A 44 -18.72 2.42 2.30
CA LYS A 44 -17.78 1.83 1.35
C LYS A 44 -16.74 0.97 2.07
N ASN A 45 -16.51 -0.25 1.55
CA ASN A 45 -15.66 -1.31 2.13
C ASN A 45 -16.16 -1.88 3.48
N GLN A 46 -17.36 -1.52 3.92
CA GLN A 46 -18.03 -2.16 5.04
C GLN A 46 -18.37 -3.62 4.69
N PHE A 47 -18.39 -4.47 5.70
CA PHE A 47 -18.82 -5.87 5.60
C PHE A 47 -19.68 -6.24 6.80
N GLU A 48 -20.41 -7.35 6.70
CA GLU A 48 -21.12 -7.92 7.83
C GLU A 48 -20.17 -8.75 8.68
N GLY A 49 -19.98 -8.38 9.94
CA GLY A 49 -19.14 -9.06 10.92
C GLY A 49 -19.88 -9.28 12.22
N LYS A 50 -19.35 -10.14 13.09
CA LYS A 50 -19.97 -10.51 14.37
C LYS A 50 -19.53 -9.59 15.53
N ASN A 51 -18.27 -9.13 15.47
CA ASN A 51 -17.60 -8.42 16.56
C ASN A 51 -17.16 -7.01 16.11
N ILE A 52 -17.73 -6.47 15.04
CA ILE A 52 -17.33 -5.18 14.47
C ILE A 52 -18.51 -4.24 14.26
N ALA A 53 -18.34 -3.00 14.68
CA ALA A 53 -19.26 -1.90 14.41
C ALA A 53 -18.57 -0.86 13.49
N PHE A 54 -19.35 -0.28 12.57
CA PHE A 54 -18.86 0.77 11.66
C PHE A 54 -19.55 2.09 11.95
N VAL A 55 -18.77 3.13 12.17
CA VAL A 55 -19.22 4.50 12.42
C VAL A 55 -18.66 5.39 11.31
N TYR A 56 -19.39 5.49 10.22
CA TYR A 56 -19.08 6.45 9.15
C TYR A 56 -19.60 7.83 9.51
N SER A 57 -18.82 8.85 9.18
CA SER A 57 -19.20 10.24 9.42
C SER A 57 -18.87 11.14 8.25
N TYR A 58 -19.89 11.72 7.62
CA TYR A 58 -19.72 12.76 6.60
C TYR A 58 -19.39 14.10 7.26
N CYS A 59 -18.12 14.31 7.60
CA CYS A 59 -17.67 15.46 8.38
C CYS A 59 -16.41 16.14 7.82
N ILE A 60 -15.73 15.56 6.82
CA ILE A 60 -14.52 16.16 6.24
C ILE A 60 -14.90 17.20 5.19
N LYS A 61 -14.60 18.47 5.45
CA LYS A 61 -14.78 19.57 4.48
C LYS A 61 -13.51 19.78 3.64
N GLN A 62 -13.66 20.19 2.38
CA GLN A 62 -12.54 20.36 1.45
C GLN A 62 -11.46 21.33 1.95
N TRP A 63 -11.82 22.37 2.68
CA TRP A 63 -10.87 23.36 3.20
C TRP A 63 -10.06 22.89 4.42
N TYR A 64 -10.41 21.75 5.06
CA TYR A 64 -9.64 21.18 6.18
C TYR A 64 -8.20 20.84 5.80
N LYS A 65 -7.91 20.60 4.50
CA LYS A 65 -6.56 20.33 4.03
C LYS A 65 -5.56 21.48 4.28
N TYR A 66 -6.06 22.73 4.46
CA TYR A 66 -5.22 23.90 4.65
C TYR A 66 -4.91 24.19 6.13
N VAL A 67 -5.71 23.68 7.07
CA VAL A 67 -5.57 24.00 8.50
C VAL A 67 -5.58 22.72 9.33
N TYR A 68 -4.42 22.08 9.42
CA TYR A 68 -4.23 20.78 10.06
C TYR A 68 -4.78 20.71 11.50
N GLN A 69 -4.50 21.73 12.34
CA GLN A 69 -4.92 21.74 13.75
C GLN A 69 -6.45 21.81 13.90
N LEU A 70 -7.09 22.61 13.05
CA LEU A 70 -8.54 22.76 13.06
C LEU A 70 -9.22 21.49 12.54
N LYS A 71 -8.70 20.90 11.46
CA LYS A 71 -9.13 19.58 10.97
C LYS A 71 -9.14 18.55 12.10
N ARG A 72 -8.00 18.43 12.80
CA ARG A 72 -7.83 17.47 13.90
C ARG A 72 -8.81 17.72 15.04
N TRP A 73 -9.04 19.00 15.41
CA TRP A 73 -9.97 19.35 16.47
C TRP A 73 -11.42 19.00 16.09
N MET A 74 -11.84 19.32 14.87
CA MET A 74 -13.20 19.07 14.41
C MET A 74 -13.49 17.57 14.26
N LEU A 75 -12.57 16.81 13.67
CA LEU A 75 -12.71 15.36 13.54
C LEU A 75 -12.73 14.67 14.90
N TYR A 76 -11.91 15.12 15.85
CA TYR A 76 -11.92 14.57 17.20
C TYR A 76 -13.25 14.83 17.91
N ARG A 77 -13.80 16.05 17.78
CA ARG A 77 -15.11 16.40 18.34
C ARG A 77 -16.23 15.54 17.73
N ASP A 78 -16.21 15.33 16.42
CA ASP A 78 -17.16 14.46 15.73
C ASP A 78 -17.05 13.02 16.22
N MET A 79 -15.84 12.48 16.31
CA MET A 79 -15.58 11.14 16.82
C MET A 79 -16.15 10.96 18.23
N LYS A 80 -15.85 11.87 19.15
CA LYS A 80 -16.36 11.85 20.55
C LYS A 80 -17.89 11.89 20.64
N SER A 81 -18.56 12.53 19.70
CA SER A 81 -20.03 12.58 19.71
C SER A 81 -20.69 11.28 19.26
N LYS A 82 -19.92 10.33 18.68
CA LYS A 82 -20.44 9.11 18.07
C LYS A 82 -19.87 7.83 18.64
N VAL A 83 -18.72 7.93 19.32
CA VAL A 83 -17.97 6.78 19.84
C VAL A 83 -17.60 7.08 21.31
N ASP A 84 -17.95 6.15 22.20
CA ASP A 84 -17.48 6.18 23.58
C ASP A 84 -16.04 5.63 23.65
N ILE A 85 -15.07 6.56 23.74
CA ILE A 85 -13.64 6.22 23.65
C ILE A 85 -13.13 5.50 24.91
N GLN A 86 -13.77 5.69 26.06
CA GLN A 86 -13.31 5.08 27.31
C GLN A 86 -13.42 3.55 27.35
N GLY A 87 -14.32 2.98 26.52
CA GLY A 87 -14.57 1.55 26.48
C GLY A 87 -13.53 0.73 25.66
N PHE A 88 -12.49 1.35 25.11
CA PHE A 88 -11.51 0.66 24.27
C PHE A 88 -10.21 0.38 25.00
N ASP A 89 -9.69 -0.85 24.80
CA ASP A 89 -8.39 -1.27 25.31
C ASP A 89 -7.23 -0.65 24.52
N MET A 90 -7.43 -0.42 23.21
CA MET A 90 -6.40 0.10 22.29
C MET A 90 -7.04 0.89 21.16
N ILE A 91 -6.33 1.92 20.67
CA ILE A 91 -6.66 2.63 19.43
C ILE A 91 -5.66 2.26 18.35
N HIS A 92 -6.15 1.84 17.19
CA HIS A 92 -5.35 1.64 15.98
C HIS A 92 -5.59 2.79 14.99
N ALA A 93 -4.62 3.69 14.87
CA ALA A 93 -4.65 4.77 13.90
C ALA A 93 -4.01 4.32 12.57
N ALA A 94 -4.81 4.30 11.50
CA ALA A 94 -4.41 3.77 10.21
C ALA A 94 -3.38 4.65 9.46
N THR A 95 -3.23 5.91 9.84
CA THR A 95 -2.20 6.86 9.39
C THR A 95 -1.63 7.62 10.57
N MET A 96 -0.35 8.02 10.48
CA MET A 96 0.32 8.67 11.60
C MET A 96 -0.22 10.09 11.85
N PHE A 97 -0.25 10.95 10.84
CA PHE A 97 -0.62 12.36 11.07
C PHE A 97 -2.13 12.57 11.16
N SER A 98 -2.90 12.02 10.24
CA SER A 98 -4.36 12.26 10.21
C SER A 98 -5.07 11.54 11.34
N ASP A 99 -4.95 10.22 11.39
CA ASP A 99 -5.69 9.39 12.35
C ASP A 99 -4.97 9.36 13.71
N GLY A 100 -3.63 9.28 13.72
CA GLY A 100 -2.80 9.36 14.91
C GLY A 100 -2.95 10.70 15.66
N GLY A 101 -3.28 11.77 14.95
CA GLY A 101 -3.62 13.05 15.58
C GLY A 101 -4.88 12.99 16.44
N LEU A 102 -5.86 12.16 16.09
CA LEU A 102 -7.07 11.91 16.88
C LEU A 102 -6.75 10.95 18.03
N ALA A 103 -5.98 9.88 17.75
CA ALA A 103 -5.53 8.91 18.74
C ALA A 103 -4.73 9.59 19.89
N LEU A 104 -3.80 10.50 19.56
CA LEU A 104 -3.06 11.27 20.56
C LEU A 104 -4.00 12.12 21.45
N LYS A 105 -5.05 12.72 20.87
CA LYS A 105 -6.03 13.47 21.68
C LYS A 105 -6.81 12.56 22.61
N ALA A 106 -7.25 11.42 22.13
CA ALA A 106 -7.94 10.40 22.94
C ALA A 106 -7.04 9.88 24.06
N HIS A 107 -5.78 9.57 23.76
CA HIS A 107 -4.79 9.17 24.75
C HIS A 107 -4.59 10.23 25.85
N LYS A 108 -4.46 11.49 25.48
CA LYS A 108 -4.30 12.59 26.46
C LYS A 108 -5.53 12.82 27.35
N GLU A 109 -6.71 12.55 26.83
CA GLU A 109 -7.96 12.79 27.56
C GLU A 109 -8.40 11.58 28.41
N TYR A 110 -8.18 10.38 27.90
CA TYR A 110 -8.70 9.12 28.50
C TYR A 110 -7.62 8.13 28.93
N GLY A 111 -6.37 8.36 28.55
CA GLY A 111 -5.27 7.42 28.83
C GLY A 111 -5.24 6.21 27.88
N THR A 112 -6.22 6.04 26.99
CA THR A 112 -6.29 4.87 26.08
C THR A 112 -5.02 4.75 25.25
N PRO A 113 -4.27 3.64 25.30
CA PRO A 113 -3.05 3.47 24.52
C PRO A 113 -3.36 3.39 23.02
N TYR A 114 -2.37 3.68 22.18
CA TYR A 114 -2.58 3.60 20.74
C TYR A 114 -1.34 3.17 19.97
N ILE A 115 -1.58 2.55 18.83
CA ILE A 115 -0.58 2.33 17.79
C ILE A 115 -0.89 3.20 16.57
N VAL A 116 0.15 3.56 15.80
CA VAL A 116 0.01 4.30 14.55
C VAL A 116 0.70 3.58 13.41
N ALA A 117 0.09 3.59 12.23
CA ALA A 117 0.77 3.15 11.02
C ALA A 117 1.33 4.36 10.25
N VAL A 118 2.54 4.22 9.72
CA VAL A 118 3.13 5.18 8.79
C VAL A 118 2.80 4.76 7.37
N ARG A 119 2.35 5.71 6.57
CA ARG A 119 1.96 5.49 5.19
C ARG A 119 2.65 6.49 4.26
N ASN A 120 2.59 6.22 2.96
CA ASN A 120 3.17 7.06 1.92
C ASN A 120 2.80 8.56 2.07
N THR A 121 1.53 8.86 2.41
CA THR A 121 1.08 10.25 2.65
C THR A 121 1.79 10.88 3.84
N ASP A 122 2.06 10.13 4.90
CA ASP A 122 2.77 10.64 6.08
C ASP A 122 4.19 11.06 5.70
N ILE A 123 4.90 10.24 4.92
CA ILE A 123 6.27 10.54 4.47
C ILE A 123 6.27 11.66 3.41
N ASN A 124 5.54 11.48 2.31
CA ASN A 124 5.67 12.34 1.13
C ASN A 124 4.98 13.71 1.29
N LEU A 125 3.95 13.81 2.13
CA LEU A 125 3.26 15.07 2.36
C LEU A 125 3.66 15.68 3.71
N TYR A 126 3.40 14.98 4.82
CA TYR A 126 3.57 15.57 6.15
C TYR A 126 5.05 15.74 6.51
N ILE A 127 5.87 14.71 6.35
CA ILE A 127 7.29 14.78 6.72
C ILE A 127 8.07 15.63 5.72
N ARG A 128 7.92 15.41 4.41
CA ARG A 128 8.71 16.13 3.40
C ARG A 128 8.26 17.57 3.16
N LYS A 129 6.94 17.87 3.19
CA LYS A 129 6.40 19.16 2.74
C LYS A 129 5.78 20.01 3.85
N LEU A 130 5.12 19.41 4.83
CA LEU A 130 4.36 20.13 5.86
C LEU A 130 5.13 20.23 7.18
N LYS A 131 6.34 20.81 7.16
CA LYS A 131 7.25 20.88 8.31
C LYS A 131 6.61 21.53 9.56
N HIS A 132 5.63 22.40 9.41
CA HIS A 132 4.89 23.01 10.53
C HIS A 132 4.09 21.99 11.37
N THR A 133 3.85 20.78 10.82
CA THR A 133 3.17 19.69 11.54
C THR A 133 4.13 18.80 12.33
N HIS A 134 5.45 18.96 12.16
CA HIS A 134 6.47 18.07 12.73
C HIS A 134 6.39 17.99 14.27
N ARG A 135 6.15 19.13 14.96
CA ARG A 135 6.01 19.12 16.41
C ARG A 135 4.93 18.15 16.89
N VAL A 136 3.76 18.22 16.26
CA VAL A 136 2.64 17.32 16.59
C VAL A 136 2.93 15.89 16.16
N GLY A 137 3.51 15.69 14.97
CA GLY A 137 3.90 14.36 14.49
C GLY A 137 4.90 13.66 15.43
N ARG A 138 5.91 14.40 15.94
CA ARG A 138 6.84 13.86 16.95
C ARG A 138 6.13 13.50 18.25
N GLU A 139 5.20 14.33 18.69
CA GLU A 139 4.39 14.05 19.88
C GLU A 139 3.53 12.78 19.70
N ILE A 140 2.97 12.58 18.49
CA ILE A 140 2.25 11.34 18.14
C ILE A 140 3.19 10.14 18.24
N ALA A 141 4.38 10.21 17.64
CA ALA A 141 5.35 9.10 17.66
C ALA A 141 5.84 8.76 19.06
N LEU A 142 6.14 9.79 19.88
CA LEU A 142 6.65 9.60 21.25
C LEU A 142 5.63 8.95 22.17
N ASN A 143 4.34 9.23 22.01
CA ASN A 143 3.27 8.69 22.86
C ASN A 143 2.64 7.41 22.31
N ALA A 144 2.92 7.02 21.06
CA ALA A 144 2.47 5.75 20.52
C ALA A 144 3.14 4.56 21.22
N SER A 145 2.40 3.49 21.45
CA SER A 145 2.92 2.22 21.94
C SER A 145 3.76 1.51 20.88
N LYS A 146 3.29 1.54 19.63
CA LYS A 146 4.01 1.02 18.45
C LYS A 146 3.81 1.94 17.25
N ILE A 147 4.81 1.94 16.35
CA ILE A 147 4.82 2.65 15.07
C ILE A 147 4.99 1.59 13.98
N VAL A 148 3.94 1.34 13.21
CA VAL A 148 3.88 0.23 12.26
C VAL A 148 4.22 0.72 10.86
N PHE A 149 5.14 0.04 10.20
CA PHE A 149 5.55 0.26 8.81
C PHE A 149 5.20 -0.96 7.97
N ILE A 150 4.73 -0.74 6.75
CA ILE A 150 4.39 -1.82 5.82
C ILE A 150 5.51 -2.13 4.82
N SER A 151 6.56 -1.30 4.77
CA SER A 151 7.72 -1.46 3.91
C SER A 151 9.00 -1.20 4.71
N ARG A 152 10.03 -2.01 4.48
CA ARG A 152 11.36 -1.82 5.08
C ARG A 152 12.02 -0.53 4.56
N GLY A 153 11.77 -0.20 3.27
CA GLY A 153 12.26 1.03 2.66
C GLY A 153 11.69 2.28 3.34
N GLU A 154 10.36 2.31 3.55
CA GLU A 154 9.71 3.43 4.26
C GLU A 154 10.18 3.54 5.72
N MET A 155 10.35 2.41 6.42
CA MET A 155 10.84 2.39 7.79
C MET A 155 12.24 2.98 7.88
N LYS A 156 13.14 2.64 6.95
CA LYS A 156 14.49 3.20 6.86
C LYS A 156 14.45 4.69 6.53
N GLU A 157 13.68 5.09 5.51
CA GLU A 157 13.53 6.50 5.12
C GLU A 157 12.99 7.36 6.29
N PHE A 158 11.99 6.84 7.00
CA PHE A 158 11.45 7.50 8.18
C PHE A 158 12.52 7.68 9.26
N ALA A 159 13.27 6.64 9.60
CA ALA A 159 14.33 6.67 10.61
C ALA A 159 15.44 7.68 10.28
N GLU A 160 15.84 7.77 9.01
CA GLU A 160 16.88 8.66 8.51
C GLU A 160 16.40 10.11 8.29
N SER A 161 15.11 10.37 8.40
CA SER A 161 14.51 11.70 8.12
C SER A 161 14.88 12.75 9.19
N GLU A 162 14.95 14.00 8.76
CA GLU A 162 15.08 15.15 9.69
C GLU A 162 13.92 15.25 10.69
N PHE A 163 12.81 14.61 10.37
CA PHE A 163 11.67 14.49 11.26
C PHE A 163 11.96 13.55 12.43
N ALA A 164 12.48 12.36 12.17
CA ALA A 164 12.66 11.32 13.19
C ALA A 164 13.97 11.48 13.98
N LYS A 165 15.05 11.97 13.37
CA LYS A 165 16.38 12.12 14.02
C LYS A 165 16.32 12.65 15.44
N PRO A 166 15.60 13.76 15.78
CA PRO A 166 15.61 14.31 17.13
C PRO A 166 14.96 13.43 18.20
N ILE A 167 14.16 12.43 17.78
CA ILE A 167 13.38 11.55 18.68
C ILE A 167 13.72 10.07 18.47
N TYR A 168 14.66 9.74 17.57
CA TYR A 168 14.94 8.38 17.12
C TYR A 168 15.21 7.42 18.26
N ASP A 169 16.08 7.77 19.20
CA ASP A 169 16.41 6.90 20.34
C ASP A 169 15.22 6.60 21.24
N SER A 170 14.23 7.47 21.28
CA SER A 170 13.00 7.27 22.06
C SER A 170 11.96 6.42 21.33
N ILE A 171 12.07 6.26 20.00
CA ILE A 171 11.05 5.57 19.20
C ILE A 171 11.53 4.32 18.48
N LYS A 172 12.85 4.09 18.35
CA LYS A 172 13.41 2.97 17.56
C LYS A 172 12.87 1.61 17.99
N ASP A 173 12.71 1.36 19.30
CA ASP A 173 12.19 0.10 19.85
C ASP A 173 10.67 -0.05 19.73
N LYS A 174 9.98 1.01 19.31
CA LYS A 174 8.56 1.03 19.01
C LYS A 174 8.27 0.80 17.52
N MET A 175 9.28 0.92 16.68
CA MET A 175 9.16 0.76 15.23
C MET A 175 9.04 -0.72 14.87
N VAL A 176 7.96 -1.08 14.18
CA VAL A 176 7.65 -2.46 13.82
C VAL A 176 7.39 -2.53 12.32
N PHE A 177 8.03 -3.49 11.65
CA PHE A 177 7.70 -3.85 10.29
C PHE A 177 6.59 -4.90 10.29
N GLN A 178 5.45 -4.57 9.69
CA GLN A 178 4.34 -5.49 9.50
C GLN A 178 3.75 -5.26 8.09
N PRO A 179 4.03 -6.15 7.13
CA PRO A 179 3.52 -6.03 5.77
C PRO A 179 2.00 -6.19 5.71
N ASN A 180 1.41 -5.74 4.60
CA ASN A 180 0.02 -6.04 4.28
C ASN A 180 -0.10 -7.47 3.71
N GLY A 181 -1.27 -8.07 3.88
CA GLY A 181 -1.62 -9.36 3.30
C GLY A 181 -2.19 -9.23 1.89
N ILE A 182 -2.19 -10.34 1.16
CA ILE A 182 -2.91 -10.50 -0.10
C ILE A 182 -4.24 -11.22 0.13
N GLU A 183 -5.13 -11.17 -0.86
CA GLU A 183 -6.43 -11.82 -0.75
C GLU A 183 -6.28 -13.35 -0.78
N ARG A 184 -7.17 -14.04 -0.08
CA ARG A 184 -7.17 -15.50 0.08
C ARG A 184 -7.08 -16.25 -1.26
N TYR A 185 -7.71 -15.76 -2.30
CA TYR A 185 -7.61 -16.31 -3.65
C TYR A 185 -6.17 -16.61 -4.07
N TRP A 186 -5.24 -15.68 -3.87
CA TRP A 186 -3.85 -15.83 -4.27
C TRP A 186 -3.08 -16.86 -3.45
N HIS A 187 -3.50 -17.12 -2.21
CA HIS A 187 -2.96 -18.21 -1.38
C HIS A 187 -3.46 -19.58 -1.82
N GLU A 188 -4.71 -19.66 -2.28
CA GLU A 188 -5.33 -20.91 -2.73
C GLU A 188 -4.89 -21.31 -4.15
N HIS A 189 -4.36 -20.36 -4.94
CA HIS A 189 -3.96 -20.56 -6.34
C HIS A 189 -2.48 -20.27 -6.58
N ILE A 190 -1.60 -20.63 -5.63
CA ILE A 190 -0.15 -20.48 -5.82
C ILE A 190 0.30 -21.39 -6.94
N SER A 191 0.98 -20.82 -7.95
CA SER A 191 1.61 -21.55 -9.04
C SER A 191 3.12 -21.54 -8.90
N HIS A 192 3.77 -22.61 -9.33
CA HIS A 192 5.23 -22.72 -9.47
C HIS A 192 5.64 -22.97 -10.94
N GLU A 193 4.68 -22.84 -11.85
CA GLU A 193 4.94 -23.02 -13.27
C GLU A 193 5.85 -21.93 -13.81
N GLN A 194 6.77 -22.32 -14.67
CA GLN A 194 7.67 -21.37 -15.33
C GLN A 194 6.96 -20.69 -16.50
N HIS A 195 7.15 -19.41 -16.60
CA HIS A 195 6.60 -18.60 -17.67
C HIS A 195 7.51 -18.60 -18.91
N SER A 196 6.89 -18.49 -20.07
CA SER A 196 7.58 -18.42 -21.35
C SER A 196 7.05 -17.26 -22.19
N GLY A 197 7.79 -16.89 -23.24
CA GLY A 197 7.40 -15.78 -24.10
C GLY A 197 8.06 -14.46 -23.69
N HIS A 198 7.57 -13.35 -24.25
CA HIS A 198 8.17 -12.03 -24.11
C HIS A 198 7.17 -10.95 -23.66
N ASP A 199 5.93 -11.31 -23.37
CA ASP A 199 4.94 -10.33 -22.92
C ASP A 199 5.20 -9.90 -21.47
N ILE A 200 5.12 -8.62 -21.22
CA ILE A 200 5.38 -7.99 -19.93
C ILE A 200 4.05 -7.47 -19.40
N LEU A 201 3.70 -7.84 -18.18
CA LEU A 201 2.48 -7.39 -17.54
C LEU A 201 2.72 -6.13 -16.70
N TYR A 202 1.80 -5.18 -16.81
CA TYR A 202 1.60 -4.09 -15.88
C TYR A 202 0.16 -4.12 -15.36
N VAL A 203 -0.04 -3.96 -14.05
CA VAL A 203 -1.36 -3.86 -13.44
C VAL A 203 -1.44 -2.59 -12.58
N GLY A 204 -2.32 -1.66 -12.91
CA GLY A 204 -2.48 -0.45 -12.11
C GLY A 204 -3.16 0.73 -12.81
N ASP A 205 -3.25 1.84 -12.09
CA ASP A 205 -3.82 3.09 -12.59
C ASP A 205 -2.83 3.85 -13.49
N TYR A 206 -3.37 4.70 -14.37
CA TYR A 206 -2.60 5.57 -15.28
C TYR A 206 -2.17 6.89 -14.63
N THR A 207 -1.71 6.84 -13.39
CA THR A 207 -1.20 8.04 -12.72
C THR A 207 0.28 8.25 -13.01
N PRO A 208 0.79 9.50 -13.06
CA PRO A 208 2.21 9.77 -13.28
C PRO A 208 3.12 9.03 -12.29
N ASN A 209 2.65 8.81 -11.06
CA ASN A 209 3.37 8.06 -10.04
C ASN A 209 3.64 6.60 -10.42
N LYS A 210 2.73 5.99 -11.20
CA LYS A 210 2.87 4.59 -11.63
C LYS A 210 3.86 4.41 -12.79
N ASN A 211 4.31 5.53 -13.40
CA ASN A 211 5.46 5.60 -14.29
C ASN A 211 5.37 4.73 -15.56
N VAL A 212 4.14 4.49 -16.03
CA VAL A 212 3.88 3.62 -17.19
C VAL A 212 4.54 4.15 -18.45
N GLY A 213 4.62 5.48 -18.61
CA GLY A 213 5.28 6.09 -19.78
C GLY A 213 6.75 5.67 -19.93
N ARG A 214 7.53 5.70 -18.83
CA ARG A 214 8.93 5.22 -18.89
C ARG A 214 9.04 3.71 -19.11
N LEU A 215 8.07 2.95 -18.60
CA LEU A 215 8.04 1.51 -18.88
C LEU A 215 7.81 1.25 -20.36
N ILE A 216 6.87 1.95 -21.01
CA ILE A 216 6.65 1.85 -22.46
C ILE A 216 7.92 2.25 -23.21
N GLU A 217 8.56 3.35 -22.83
CA GLU A 217 9.80 3.79 -23.47
C GLU A 217 10.92 2.74 -23.36
N ALA A 218 11.08 2.11 -22.22
CA ALA A 218 12.05 1.02 -22.01
C ALA A 218 11.78 -0.16 -22.94
N ILE A 219 10.50 -0.52 -23.12
CA ILE A 219 10.09 -1.60 -24.00
C ILE A 219 10.34 -1.24 -25.46
N LEU A 220 10.00 -0.02 -25.89
CA LEU A 220 10.24 0.43 -27.25
C LEU A 220 11.74 0.46 -27.59
N GLN A 221 12.59 0.78 -26.62
CA GLN A 221 14.04 0.69 -26.82
C GLN A 221 14.51 -0.78 -26.89
N LEU A 222 13.99 -1.66 -26.01
CA LEU A 222 14.32 -3.08 -25.99
C LEU A 222 13.94 -3.78 -27.30
N ARG A 223 12.78 -3.46 -27.88
CA ARG A 223 12.31 -4.02 -29.17
C ARG A 223 13.24 -3.75 -30.35
N ARG A 224 14.12 -2.75 -30.26
CA ARG A 224 15.13 -2.45 -31.29
C ARG A 224 16.36 -3.36 -31.19
N GLU A 225 16.50 -4.12 -30.11
CA GLU A 225 17.60 -5.04 -29.91
C GLU A 225 17.28 -6.43 -30.52
N ASN A 226 18.32 -7.12 -31.01
CA ASN A 226 18.15 -8.45 -31.61
C ASN A 226 17.56 -9.44 -30.60
N GLY A 227 16.52 -10.14 -31.02
CA GLY A 227 15.84 -11.17 -30.21
C GLY A 227 14.71 -10.64 -29.32
N PHE A 228 14.39 -9.32 -29.37
CA PHE A 228 13.33 -8.73 -28.55
C PHE A 228 12.26 -7.97 -29.36
N GLY A 229 12.24 -8.13 -30.68
CA GLY A 229 11.32 -7.42 -31.57
C GLY A 229 9.83 -7.70 -31.32
N ASP A 230 9.52 -8.82 -30.70
CA ASP A 230 8.18 -9.31 -30.35
C ASP A 230 7.73 -8.96 -28.91
N VAL A 231 8.60 -8.35 -28.10
CA VAL A 231 8.25 -7.93 -26.73
C VAL A 231 7.07 -6.96 -26.74
N ARG A 232 6.06 -7.23 -25.91
CA ARG A 232 4.87 -6.37 -25.75
C ARG A 232 4.62 -6.05 -24.29
N LEU A 233 4.01 -4.89 -24.04
CA LEU A 233 3.46 -4.52 -22.74
C LEU A 233 1.95 -4.79 -22.72
N ILE A 234 1.53 -5.66 -21.84
CA ILE A 234 0.12 -5.91 -21.54
C ILE A 234 -0.26 -5.03 -20.34
N ILE A 235 -1.18 -4.11 -20.52
CA ILE A 235 -1.63 -3.19 -19.48
C ILE A 235 -3.02 -3.59 -19.00
N VAL A 236 -3.11 -3.99 -17.73
CA VAL A 236 -4.38 -4.18 -17.03
C VAL A 236 -4.60 -3.01 -16.10
N GLY A 237 -5.65 -2.23 -16.33
CA GLY A 237 -5.92 -1.05 -15.54
C GLY A 237 -6.52 0.09 -16.34
N GLY A 238 -6.30 1.31 -15.90
CA GLY A 238 -6.89 2.46 -16.57
C GLY A 238 -6.86 3.74 -15.75
N GLU A 239 -7.67 4.72 -16.17
CA GLU A 239 -7.79 5.99 -15.45
C GLU A 239 -8.30 5.78 -14.03
N LYS A 240 -7.76 6.52 -13.08
CA LYS A 240 -8.25 6.49 -11.71
C LYS A 240 -9.57 7.25 -11.62
N ILE A 241 -10.66 6.53 -11.39
CA ILE A 241 -12.01 7.11 -11.31
C ILE A 241 -12.21 7.79 -9.96
N GLY A 242 -12.82 8.99 -9.96
CA GLY A 242 -13.30 9.65 -8.74
C GLY A 242 -12.23 10.24 -7.83
N THR A 243 -11.04 10.54 -8.33
CA THR A 243 -9.96 11.17 -7.54
C THR A 243 -9.43 12.44 -8.19
N ALA A 244 -8.85 13.35 -7.36
CA ALA A 244 -8.11 14.52 -7.83
C ALA A 244 -6.75 14.17 -8.50
N TRP A 245 -6.39 12.90 -8.59
CA TRP A 245 -5.18 12.45 -9.25
C TRP A 245 -5.37 12.53 -10.76
N LYS A 246 -4.58 13.38 -11.40
CA LYS A 246 -4.61 13.52 -12.85
C LYS A 246 -4.11 12.23 -13.49
N THR A 247 -4.85 11.73 -14.48
CA THR A 247 -4.33 10.76 -15.45
C THR A 247 -3.19 11.39 -16.20
N ASP A 248 -2.17 10.62 -16.55
CA ASP A 248 -1.14 11.07 -17.47
C ASP A 248 -1.76 11.20 -18.85
N ILE A 249 -2.02 12.44 -19.28
CA ILE A 249 -2.70 12.75 -20.55
C ILE A 249 -1.89 12.22 -21.73
N ASN A 250 -0.56 12.27 -21.64
CA ASN A 250 0.33 11.79 -22.70
C ASN A 250 0.35 10.28 -22.83
N LEU A 251 0.00 9.54 -21.75
CA LEU A 251 0.05 8.10 -21.75
C LEU A 251 -0.97 7.47 -22.71
N LYS A 252 -2.19 8.03 -22.81
CA LYS A 252 -3.20 7.51 -23.76
C LYS A 252 -2.72 7.61 -25.20
N GLN A 253 -2.13 8.74 -25.54
CA GLN A 253 -1.58 8.95 -26.89
C GLN A 253 -0.41 8.00 -27.14
N LEU A 254 0.50 7.86 -26.16
CA LEU A 254 1.65 6.95 -26.26
C LEU A 254 1.21 5.49 -26.46
N ILE A 255 0.14 5.03 -25.79
CA ILE A 255 -0.44 3.69 -25.99
C ILE A 255 -1.01 3.59 -27.42
N ALA A 256 -1.78 4.59 -27.87
CA ALA A 256 -2.43 4.58 -29.17
C ALA A 256 -1.42 4.61 -30.34
N ASP A 257 -0.30 5.30 -30.17
CA ASP A 257 0.75 5.42 -31.17
C ASP A 257 1.62 4.15 -31.30
N ASN A 258 1.52 3.19 -30.34
CA ASN A 258 2.34 1.99 -30.31
C ASN A 258 1.52 0.69 -30.19
N PRO A 259 0.54 0.43 -31.05
CA PRO A 259 -0.40 -0.70 -30.93
C PRO A 259 0.30 -2.07 -31.04
N ASP A 260 1.42 -2.17 -31.73
CA ASP A 260 2.21 -3.40 -31.89
C ASP A 260 3.05 -3.73 -30.64
N ALA A 261 3.32 -2.76 -29.80
CA ALA A 261 4.15 -2.89 -28.60
C ALA A 261 3.35 -2.83 -27.32
N VAL A 262 2.14 -2.27 -27.33
CA VAL A 262 1.34 -2.02 -26.12
C VAL A 262 -0.10 -2.45 -26.34
N LYS A 263 -0.58 -3.39 -25.51
CA LYS A 263 -1.97 -3.84 -25.49
C LYS A 263 -2.64 -3.43 -24.18
N ALA A 264 -3.57 -2.49 -24.23
CA ALA A 264 -4.38 -2.10 -23.08
C ALA A 264 -5.65 -2.96 -23.01
N MET A 265 -5.83 -3.70 -21.91
CA MET A 265 -6.96 -4.62 -21.69
C MET A 265 -8.09 -3.99 -20.86
N GLY A 266 -7.89 -2.76 -20.37
CA GLY A 266 -8.83 -2.18 -19.42
C GLY A 266 -8.72 -2.79 -18.02
N ARG A 267 -9.70 -2.52 -17.15
CA ARG A 267 -9.72 -3.05 -15.78
C ARG A 267 -10.26 -4.47 -15.75
N ILE A 268 -9.53 -5.36 -15.12
CA ILE A 268 -9.94 -6.74 -14.84
C ILE A 268 -10.14 -6.86 -13.33
N TYR A 269 -11.36 -7.15 -12.90
CA TYR A 269 -11.71 -7.35 -11.48
C TYR A 269 -11.83 -8.82 -11.12
N ASP A 270 -12.08 -9.66 -12.12
CA ASP A 270 -12.14 -11.11 -12.04
C ASP A 270 -10.72 -11.66 -11.86
N LYS A 271 -10.49 -12.40 -10.79
CA LYS A 271 -9.15 -12.89 -10.43
C LYS A 271 -8.72 -14.07 -11.28
N ASP A 272 -9.65 -14.91 -11.72
CA ASP A 272 -9.32 -16.02 -12.61
C ASP A 272 -8.80 -15.47 -13.94
N LYS A 273 -9.49 -14.46 -14.51
CA LYS A 273 -9.02 -13.77 -15.72
C LYS A 273 -7.71 -13.03 -15.53
N LEU A 274 -7.48 -12.44 -14.34
CA LEU A 274 -6.22 -11.78 -14.07
C LEU A 274 -5.09 -12.79 -13.94
N SER A 275 -5.33 -13.92 -13.30
CA SER A 275 -4.39 -15.04 -13.21
C SER A 275 -4.05 -15.60 -14.60
N GLU A 276 -5.05 -15.80 -15.48
CA GLU A 276 -4.82 -16.20 -16.87
C GLU A 276 -3.89 -15.23 -17.61
N VAL A 277 -4.14 -13.90 -17.47
CA VAL A 277 -3.27 -12.88 -18.07
C VAL A 277 -1.86 -12.93 -17.48
N MET A 278 -1.72 -13.22 -16.17
CA MET A 278 -0.40 -13.41 -15.54
C MET A 278 0.32 -14.62 -16.13
N HIS A 279 -0.37 -15.74 -16.36
CA HIS A 279 0.19 -16.93 -16.97
C HIS A 279 0.69 -16.71 -18.40
N ASP A 280 0.03 -15.86 -19.16
CA ASP A 280 0.41 -15.53 -20.54
C ASP A 280 1.61 -14.59 -20.64
N CYS A 281 2.08 -14.01 -19.52
CA CYS A 281 3.18 -13.04 -19.49
C CYS A 281 4.49 -13.67 -18.95
N ALA A 282 5.62 -13.14 -19.38
CA ALA A 282 6.95 -13.59 -18.94
C ALA A 282 7.42 -12.95 -17.63
N LEU A 283 6.97 -11.74 -17.33
CA LEU A 283 7.28 -11.00 -16.10
C LEU A 283 6.25 -9.89 -15.83
N PHE A 284 6.19 -9.46 -14.58
CA PHE A 284 5.44 -8.30 -14.14
C PHE A 284 6.37 -7.10 -13.92
N ALA A 285 6.01 -5.91 -14.42
CA ALA A 285 6.82 -4.70 -14.23
C ALA A 285 5.95 -3.52 -13.78
N MET A 286 6.24 -2.94 -12.61
CA MET A 286 5.61 -1.72 -12.12
C MET A 286 6.66 -0.81 -11.46
N PRO A 287 7.50 -0.09 -12.25
CA PRO A 287 8.55 0.76 -11.72
C PRO A 287 7.99 2.10 -11.22
N SER A 288 7.11 2.06 -10.22
CA SER A 288 6.47 3.25 -9.64
C SER A 288 7.49 4.23 -9.08
N ILE A 289 7.24 5.55 -9.22
CA ILE A 289 8.13 6.59 -8.64
C ILE A 289 8.09 6.52 -7.11
N HIS A 290 6.90 6.29 -6.55
CA HIS A 290 6.71 6.05 -5.13
C HIS A 290 5.75 4.89 -4.93
N GLU A 291 6.21 3.81 -4.31
CA GLU A 291 5.40 2.65 -4.00
C GLU A 291 5.48 2.34 -2.50
N THR A 292 4.34 2.26 -1.86
CA THR A 292 4.27 1.98 -0.42
C THR A 292 4.57 0.51 -0.13
N PHE A 293 3.83 -0.38 -0.81
CA PHE A 293 4.02 -1.83 -0.69
C PHE A 293 3.86 -2.52 -2.05
N GLY A 294 2.73 -2.28 -2.74
CA GLY A 294 2.44 -2.85 -4.04
C GLY A 294 1.99 -4.31 -3.95
N LEU A 295 0.79 -4.55 -3.42
CA LEU A 295 0.21 -5.91 -3.27
C LEU A 295 0.27 -6.72 -4.56
N VAL A 296 0.11 -6.08 -5.70
CA VAL A 296 0.15 -6.71 -7.00
C VAL A 296 1.49 -7.42 -7.31
N TYR A 297 2.60 -7.01 -6.67
CA TYR A 297 3.86 -7.78 -6.78
C TYR A 297 3.72 -9.17 -6.14
N LEU A 298 3.08 -9.24 -4.97
CA LEU A 298 2.84 -10.52 -4.30
C LEU A 298 1.83 -11.39 -5.06
N GLU A 299 0.82 -10.74 -5.65
CA GLU A 299 -0.15 -11.39 -6.52
C GLU A 299 0.55 -11.99 -7.75
N ALA A 300 1.45 -11.25 -8.40
CA ALA A 300 2.27 -11.75 -9.50
C ALA A 300 3.23 -12.87 -9.06
N LEU A 301 3.89 -12.69 -7.91
CA LEU A 301 4.78 -13.72 -7.35
C LEU A 301 4.02 -14.99 -6.97
N SER A 302 2.76 -14.90 -6.52
CA SER A 302 1.94 -16.09 -6.25
C SER A 302 1.68 -16.92 -7.50
N GLN A 303 1.75 -16.29 -8.68
CA GLN A 303 1.66 -16.95 -9.98
C GLN A 303 3.04 -17.29 -10.56
N ASN A 304 4.11 -17.25 -9.76
CA ASN A 304 5.50 -17.45 -10.16
C ASN A 304 6.03 -16.48 -11.23
N LEU A 305 5.37 -15.33 -11.39
CA LEU A 305 5.74 -14.32 -12.38
C LEU A 305 6.86 -13.43 -11.80
N PRO A 306 8.06 -13.39 -12.39
CA PRO A 306 9.15 -12.54 -11.94
C PRO A 306 8.76 -11.06 -11.92
N VAL A 307 9.24 -10.28 -10.93
CA VAL A 307 8.80 -8.90 -10.73
C VAL A 307 9.91 -7.87 -10.93
N ILE A 308 9.60 -6.77 -11.62
CA ILE A 308 10.46 -5.58 -11.72
C ILE A 308 9.83 -4.47 -10.89
N TYR A 309 10.55 -4.02 -9.85
CA TYR A 309 10.09 -3.06 -8.84
C TYR A 309 11.10 -1.93 -8.62
N SER A 310 10.70 -0.87 -7.95
CA SER A 310 11.57 0.28 -7.67
C SER A 310 12.47 0.02 -6.45
N LYS A 311 13.76 0.28 -6.57
CA LYS A 311 14.74 0.17 -5.46
C LYS A 311 14.38 1.11 -4.31
N GLY A 312 14.54 0.62 -3.08
CA GLY A 312 14.28 1.36 -1.85
C GLY A 312 12.80 1.50 -1.51
N GLN A 313 11.90 0.83 -2.24
CA GLN A 313 10.45 1.02 -2.09
C GLN A 313 9.69 -0.31 -2.23
N GLY A 314 8.43 -0.31 -1.76
CA GLY A 314 7.54 -1.44 -1.90
C GLY A 314 8.11 -2.72 -1.28
N ILE A 315 8.29 -3.72 -2.12
CA ILE A 315 8.82 -5.04 -1.74
C ILE A 315 10.35 -5.12 -1.68
N ASP A 316 11.06 -4.03 -1.99
CA ASP A 316 12.53 -4.06 -1.97
C ASP A 316 13.07 -4.44 -0.58
N GLY A 317 14.00 -5.39 -0.56
CA GLY A 317 14.58 -5.93 0.68
C GLY A 317 13.67 -6.93 1.44
N LEU A 318 12.54 -7.37 0.87
CA LEU A 318 11.74 -8.46 1.42
C LEU A 318 12.19 -9.83 0.91
N PHE A 319 12.66 -9.88 -0.31
CA PHE A 319 13.05 -11.11 -1.02
C PHE A 319 14.47 -10.96 -1.55
N ASP A 320 15.07 -12.07 -1.86
CA ASP A 320 16.33 -12.11 -2.60
C ASP A 320 16.13 -11.85 -4.11
N SER A 321 17.21 -11.91 -4.88
CA SER A 321 17.16 -11.61 -6.31
C SER A 321 16.51 -12.71 -7.18
N SER A 322 16.09 -13.82 -6.58
CA SER A 322 15.39 -14.90 -7.31
C SER A 322 13.98 -14.50 -7.73
N VAL A 323 13.35 -13.51 -7.07
CA VAL A 323 12.00 -13.08 -7.42
C VAL A 323 11.97 -12.05 -8.56
N GLY A 324 13.13 -11.48 -8.97
CA GLY A 324 13.16 -10.45 -10.02
C GLY A 324 14.23 -9.39 -9.82
N GLY A 325 13.93 -8.12 -10.15
CA GLY A 325 14.92 -7.05 -10.09
C GLY A 325 14.42 -5.68 -9.65
N GLY A 326 15.18 -5.05 -8.75
CA GLY A 326 14.98 -3.66 -8.37
C GLY A 326 15.62 -2.69 -9.38
N VAL A 327 14.89 -1.62 -9.75
CA VAL A 327 15.33 -0.62 -10.74
C VAL A 327 15.34 0.79 -10.17
N ASN A 328 16.09 1.69 -10.83
CA ASN A 328 15.88 3.11 -10.67
C ASN A 328 14.67 3.53 -11.52
N PRO A 329 13.54 3.94 -10.92
CA PRO A 329 12.32 4.24 -11.68
C PRO A 329 12.45 5.48 -12.59
N LEU A 330 13.45 6.33 -12.36
CA LEU A 330 13.69 7.52 -13.19
C LEU A 330 14.61 7.25 -14.39
N SER A 331 15.15 6.03 -14.53
CA SER A 331 16.06 5.63 -15.59
C SER A 331 15.39 4.58 -16.50
N VAL A 332 15.09 5.00 -17.73
CA VAL A 332 14.59 4.08 -18.78
C VAL A 332 15.58 2.94 -19.01
N GLU A 333 16.87 3.23 -19.03
CA GLU A 333 17.92 2.22 -19.20
C GLU A 333 17.92 1.19 -18.07
N SER A 334 17.76 1.63 -16.80
CA SER A 334 17.70 0.71 -15.65
C SER A 334 16.50 -0.23 -15.76
N ILE A 335 15.34 0.27 -16.21
CA ILE A 335 14.12 -0.53 -16.41
C ILE A 335 14.35 -1.53 -17.54
N LYS A 336 14.86 -1.07 -18.70
CA LYS A 336 15.15 -1.90 -19.87
C LYS A 336 16.11 -3.04 -19.54
N GLU A 337 17.21 -2.73 -18.86
CA GLU A 337 18.22 -3.73 -18.47
C GLU A 337 17.68 -4.81 -17.55
N ALA A 338 16.82 -4.43 -16.59
CA ALA A 338 16.21 -5.40 -15.69
C ALA A 338 15.25 -6.34 -16.45
N ILE A 339 14.41 -5.80 -17.32
CA ILE A 339 13.51 -6.58 -18.17
C ILE A 339 14.32 -7.53 -19.06
N ARG A 340 15.35 -7.03 -19.78
CA ARG A 340 16.21 -7.81 -20.63
C ARG A 340 16.86 -8.98 -19.90
N ARG A 341 17.32 -8.76 -18.66
CA ARG A 341 17.96 -9.79 -17.84
C ARG A 341 17.00 -10.92 -17.52
N VAL A 342 15.76 -10.62 -17.14
CA VAL A 342 14.73 -11.62 -16.85
C VAL A 342 14.39 -12.40 -18.12
N LEU A 343 14.13 -11.74 -19.25
CA LEU A 343 13.77 -12.39 -20.50
C LEU A 343 14.90 -13.28 -21.07
N ARG A 344 16.18 -12.93 -20.83
CA ARG A 344 17.31 -13.75 -21.27
C ARG A 344 17.54 -15.00 -20.44
N ASN A 345 17.16 -14.99 -19.17
CA ASN A 345 17.37 -16.10 -18.27
C ASN A 345 16.18 -16.30 -17.32
N PRO A 346 14.99 -16.64 -17.84
CA PRO A 346 13.79 -16.79 -17.03
C PRO A 346 13.92 -17.87 -15.97
N GLN A 347 14.73 -18.92 -16.21
CA GLN A 347 14.97 -20.03 -15.29
C GLN A 347 15.71 -19.62 -14.00
N ALA A 348 16.34 -18.44 -13.97
CA ALA A 348 17.00 -17.91 -12.78
C ALA A 348 16.00 -17.30 -11.77
N TYR A 349 14.72 -17.19 -12.13
CA TYR A 349 13.70 -16.56 -11.33
C TYR A 349 12.60 -17.52 -10.95
N SER A 350 12.20 -17.47 -9.68
CA SER A 350 11.09 -18.25 -9.14
C SER A 350 10.57 -17.66 -7.83
N ASN A 351 9.38 -18.08 -7.43
CA ASN A 351 8.80 -17.75 -6.13
C ASN A 351 9.17 -18.76 -5.02
N ALA A 352 10.06 -19.70 -5.25
CA ALA A 352 10.39 -20.78 -4.31
C ALA A 352 10.87 -20.27 -2.92
N GLY A 353 11.52 -19.10 -2.89
CA GLY A 353 11.95 -18.45 -1.64
C GLY A 353 10.88 -17.55 -0.97
N VAL A 354 9.68 -17.46 -1.52
CA VAL A 354 8.61 -16.60 -0.98
C VAL A 354 7.77 -17.36 0.01
N VAL A 355 7.78 -16.92 1.27
CA VAL A 355 6.91 -17.46 2.32
C VAL A 355 5.57 -16.75 2.27
N PHE A 356 4.65 -17.22 1.43
CA PHE A 356 3.35 -16.56 1.23
C PHE A 356 2.50 -16.47 2.49
N SER A 357 2.67 -17.40 3.45
CA SER A 357 1.98 -17.34 4.74
C SER A 357 2.27 -16.05 5.53
N ASP A 358 3.41 -15.41 5.35
CA ASP A 358 3.71 -14.12 5.98
C ASP A 358 2.79 -12.98 5.52
N PHE A 359 2.11 -13.18 4.39
CA PHE A 359 1.15 -12.26 3.80
C PHE A 359 -0.30 -12.74 3.91
N ASP A 360 -0.56 -13.75 4.76
CA ASP A 360 -1.91 -14.21 5.09
C ASP A 360 -2.54 -13.30 6.15
N TRP A 361 -3.77 -12.84 5.89
CA TRP A 361 -4.46 -11.90 6.78
C TRP A 361 -4.76 -12.49 8.16
N ALA A 362 -4.96 -13.81 8.29
CA ALA A 362 -5.19 -14.42 9.58
C ALA A 362 -3.91 -14.39 10.44
N LEU A 363 -2.75 -14.69 9.84
CA LEU A 363 -1.45 -14.57 10.53
C LEU A 363 -1.10 -13.12 10.86
N ILE A 364 -1.39 -12.20 9.94
CA ILE A 364 -1.20 -10.76 10.17
C ILE A 364 -2.09 -10.28 11.31
N ALA A 365 -3.36 -10.69 11.35
CA ALA A 365 -4.28 -10.33 12.44
C ALA A 365 -3.78 -10.83 13.80
N ASN A 366 -3.24 -12.05 13.88
CA ASN A 366 -2.62 -12.56 15.12
C ASN A 366 -1.43 -11.69 15.56
N LYS A 367 -0.56 -11.28 14.63
CA LYS A 367 0.54 -10.34 14.92
C LYS A 367 0.01 -8.98 15.42
N TYR A 368 -1.09 -8.47 14.85
CA TYR A 368 -1.71 -7.24 15.35
C TYR A 368 -2.31 -7.41 16.74
N ILE A 369 -2.91 -8.56 17.07
CA ILE A 369 -3.38 -8.85 18.44
C ILE A 369 -2.23 -8.78 19.44
N GLU A 370 -1.04 -9.26 19.08
CA GLU A 370 0.16 -9.13 19.92
C GLU A 370 0.59 -7.67 20.07
N LEU A 371 0.54 -6.86 18.99
CA LEU A 371 0.87 -5.44 19.03
C LEU A 371 -0.12 -4.62 19.86
N TYR A 372 -1.36 -5.08 20.02
CA TYR A 372 -2.38 -4.41 20.84
C TYR A 372 -2.24 -4.73 22.34
N ARG A 373 -1.49 -5.76 22.73
CA ARG A 373 -1.24 -6.05 24.15
C ARG A 373 -0.36 -4.96 24.75
N PRO A 374 -0.68 -4.51 25.98
CA PRO A 374 0.20 -3.59 26.70
C PRO A 374 1.61 -4.17 26.80
N VAL A 375 2.61 -3.33 26.60
CA VAL A 375 3.99 -3.72 26.93
C VAL A 375 4.04 -3.87 28.45
N SER A 376 4.18 -5.10 28.95
CA SER A 376 4.34 -5.42 30.38
C SER A 376 5.60 -4.78 30.96
#